data_b341ba5b641c4dbe105c9b714006feaa
#
_entry.id   b341ba5b641c4dbe105c9b714006feaa
#
_cell.length_a   1.000
_cell.length_b   1.000
_cell.length_c   1.000
_cell.angle_alpha   90.00
_cell.angle_beta   90.00
_cell.angle_gamma   90.00
#
_symmetry.space_group_name_H-M   'P 1'
#
loop_
_entity.id
_entity.type
_entity.pdbx_description
1 polymer ?
#
loop_
_entity_poly.entity_id
_entity_poly.type
_entity_poly.pdbx_seq_one_letter_code
_entity_poly.pdbx_strand_id
1 'polypeptide(L)'
;MSDGMSTRPYPLGRSNGYDPALVRELIMGPNPLKLCEETLDDAAAHGSGLAPGSLVLDLGSGSGLTSAFLAAHWQVRVVAADLWGNPTDALVVARRLGLSAQDVLPVHADACSLPFAEEAFDAVTCIDAYNYFGRDEAFLAQRLLPHVRRGGLIYLAISGLTCDVADFGGVLPPELSCSWTPEQLEYLWPRGRWERLFAAEGDVRVERIRDLSCNDEAWRDWVACDNPYAAGDRAAIEAGALAWLTTTEVVLRRL
;
A
#
# COMPACT_ATOMS: atom_id res chain seq x y z
N MET A 1 -23.08 -16.07 -8.18
CA MET A 1 -22.73 -15.69 -9.55
C MET A 1 -21.30 -15.26 -9.49
N SER A 2 -20.39 -16.04 -10.07
CA SER A 2 -18.96 -15.75 -10.05
C SER A 2 -18.71 -14.58 -11.00
N ASP A 3 -18.36 -13.42 -10.45
CA ASP A 3 -17.83 -12.32 -11.24
C ASP A 3 -16.54 -12.80 -11.91
N GLY A 4 -16.61 -12.93 -13.23
CA GLY A 4 -15.48 -13.30 -14.05
C GLY A 4 -14.38 -12.25 -13.91
N MET A 5 -13.28 -12.64 -13.27
CA MET A 5 -12.05 -11.84 -13.22
C MET A 5 -11.69 -11.43 -14.65
N SER A 6 -11.72 -10.13 -14.90
CA SER A 6 -11.21 -9.56 -16.15
C SER A 6 -9.71 -9.90 -16.22
N THR A 7 -9.34 -10.77 -17.16
CA THR A 7 -7.95 -11.19 -17.40
C THR A 7 -7.12 -10.15 -18.17
N ARG A 8 -7.61 -8.91 -18.28
CA ARG A 8 -6.84 -7.82 -18.89
C ARG A 8 -6.04 -7.11 -17.80
N PRO A 9 -4.71 -6.99 -17.97
CA PRO A 9 -3.91 -6.21 -17.04
C PRO A 9 -4.43 -4.77 -16.97
N TYR A 10 -4.41 -4.21 -15.76
CA TYR A 10 -4.81 -2.82 -15.52
C TYR A 10 -3.91 -1.86 -16.33
N PRO A 11 -4.43 -0.83 -16.99
CA PRO A 11 -3.62 0.09 -17.79
C PRO A 11 -2.87 1.08 -16.88
N LEU A 12 -1.68 0.70 -16.42
CA LEU A 12 -0.79 1.49 -15.55
C LEU A 12 -0.12 2.63 -16.33
N GLY A 13 -0.88 3.64 -16.73
CA GLY A 13 -0.39 4.70 -17.63
C GLY A 13 0.54 5.71 -16.97
N ARG A 14 0.29 6.07 -15.68
CA ARG A 14 1.08 7.06 -14.95
C ARG A 14 2.35 6.44 -14.38
N SER A 15 2.23 5.33 -13.67
CA SER A 15 3.36 4.64 -13.03
C SER A 15 4.40 4.17 -14.05
N ASN A 16 3.98 3.68 -15.20
CA ASN A 16 4.86 3.29 -16.31
C ASN A 16 5.56 4.50 -16.99
N GLY A 17 5.12 5.73 -16.72
CA GLY A 17 5.77 6.96 -17.18
C GLY A 17 7.01 7.37 -16.38
N TYR A 18 7.26 6.74 -15.23
CA TYR A 18 8.43 7.04 -14.39
C TYR A 18 9.69 6.33 -14.91
N ASP A 19 10.85 6.99 -14.73
CA ASP A 19 12.14 6.37 -15.05
C ASP A 19 12.32 5.09 -14.22
N PRO A 20 12.47 3.92 -14.86
CA PRO A 20 12.65 2.66 -14.15
C PRO A 20 13.89 2.63 -13.23
N ALA A 21 14.94 3.41 -13.55
CA ALA A 21 16.12 3.51 -12.71
C ALA A 21 15.81 4.24 -11.40
N LEU A 22 15.06 5.34 -11.48
CA LEU A 22 14.58 6.07 -10.30
C LEU A 22 13.66 5.21 -9.43
N VAL A 23 12.73 4.49 -10.04
CA VAL A 23 11.81 3.60 -9.30
C VAL A 23 12.61 2.53 -8.57
N ARG A 24 13.52 1.82 -9.26
CA ARG A 24 14.37 0.79 -8.64
C ARG A 24 15.26 1.30 -7.52
N GLU A 25 15.72 2.56 -7.60
CA GLU A 25 16.50 3.18 -6.52
C GLU A 25 15.69 3.38 -5.23
N LEU A 26 14.39 3.64 -5.35
CA LEU A 26 13.56 4.18 -4.28
C LEU A 26 12.56 3.20 -3.67
N ILE A 27 12.19 2.13 -4.36
CA ILE A 27 11.20 1.16 -3.84
C ILE A 27 11.82 0.25 -2.78
N MET A 28 11.00 -0.16 -1.82
CA MET A 28 11.37 -0.97 -0.67
C MET A 28 10.52 -2.24 -0.54
N GLY A 29 9.78 -2.57 -1.57
CA GLY A 29 8.85 -3.68 -1.71
C GLY A 29 8.27 -3.71 -3.12
N PRO A 30 7.18 -4.45 -3.38
CA PRO A 30 6.46 -4.43 -4.64
C PRO A 30 6.20 -3.01 -5.12
N ASN A 31 6.34 -2.73 -6.41
CA ASN A 31 6.30 -1.37 -6.95
C ASN A 31 5.07 -0.58 -6.48
N PRO A 32 5.23 0.34 -5.51
CA PRO A 32 4.12 1.00 -4.86
C PRO A 32 3.39 1.98 -5.79
N LEU A 33 4.03 2.45 -6.86
CA LEU A 33 3.38 3.34 -7.83
C LEU A 33 2.28 2.59 -8.58
N LYS A 34 2.53 1.34 -8.99
CA LYS A 34 1.54 0.50 -9.66
C LYS A 34 0.39 0.14 -8.74
N LEU A 35 0.70 -0.27 -7.51
CA LEU A 35 -0.29 -0.58 -6.48
C LEU A 35 -1.18 0.64 -6.18
N CYS A 36 -0.57 1.81 -6.00
CA CYS A 36 -1.28 3.07 -5.73
C CYS A 36 -2.17 3.48 -6.91
N GLU A 37 -1.65 3.43 -8.14
CA GLU A 37 -2.41 3.80 -9.34
C GLU A 37 -3.65 2.94 -9.51
N GLU A 38 -3.52 1.61 -9.47
CA GLU A 38 -4.66 0.71 -9.62
C GLU A 38 -5.68 0.89 -8.50
N THR A 39 -5.23 1.03 -7.23
CA THR A 39 -6.12 1.25 -6.08
C THR A 39 -6.95 2.53 -6.23
N LEU A 40 -6.32 3.65 -6.55
CA LEU A 40 -7.03 4.94 -6.61
C LEU A 40 -7.92 5.05 -7.85
N ASP A 41 -7.50 4.51 -8.98
CA ASP A 41 -8.31 4.55 -10.21
C ASP A 41 -9.50 3.59 -10.13
N ASP A 42 -9.33 2.38 -9.55
CA ASP A 42 -10.46 1.48 -9.30
C ASP A 42 -11.45 2.11 -8.32
N ALA A 43 -10.97 2.69 -7.22
CA ALA A 43 -11.81 3.44 -6.28
C ALA A 43 -12.59 4.57 -6.96
N ALA A 44 -11.94 5.34 -7.84
CA ALA A 44 -12.57 6.42 -8.59
C ALA A 44 -13.64 5.90 -9.55
N ALA A 45 -13.38 4.80 -10.24
CA ALA A 45 -14.35 4.15 -11.14
C ALA A 45 -15.61 3.67 -10.40
N HIS A 46 -15.50 3.43 -9.09
CA HIS A 46 -16.60 2.98 -8.21
C HIS A 46 -17.18 4.09 -7.30
N GLY A 47 -16.87 5.36 -7.60
CA GLY A 47 -17.47 6.51 -6.88
C GLY A 47 -16.78 6.89 -5.57
N SER A 48 -15.59 6.34 -5.29
CA SER A 48 -14.78 6.63 -4.11
C SER A 48 -13.42 7.23 -4.50
N GLY A 49 -13.41 8.14 -5.49
CA GLY A 49 -12.21 8.80 -5.97
C GLY A 49 -11.66 9.84 -5.00
N LEU A 50 -10.35 10.02 -5.02
CA LEU A 50 -9.65 11.05 -4.27
C LEU A 50 -9.93 12.44 -4.88
N ALA A 51 -10.45 13.36 -4.09
CA ALA A 51 -10.84 14.67 -4.57
C ALA A 51 -9.61 15.60 -4.73
N PRO A 52 -9.50 16.37 -5.83
CA PRO A 52 -8.45 17.39 -5.97
C PRO A 52 -8.49 18.41 -4.81
N GLY A 53 -7.33 18.84 -4.35
CA GLY A 53 -7.19 19.77 -3.23
C GLY A 53 -7.23 19.13 -1.85
N SER A 54 -7.49 17.81 -1.75
CA SER A 54 -7.48 17.07 -0.48
C SER A 54 -6.14 17.16 0.22
N LEU A 55 -6.17 17.14 1.55
CA LEU A 55 -5.02 16.85 2.40
C LEU A 55 -5.01 15.34 2.70
N VAL A 56 -3.97 14.67 2.23
CA VAL A 56 -3.81 13.21 2.32
C VAL A 56 -2.70 12.87 3.30
N LEU A 57 -2.95 11.91 4.17
CA LEU A 57 -1.90 11.24 4.93
C LEU A 57 -1.44 10.01 4.12
N ASP A 58 -0.18 9.97 3.70
CA ASP A 58 0.47 8.77 3.16
C ASP A 58 1.22 8.09 4.30
N LEU A 59 0.62 7.00 4.83
CA LEU A 59 1.07 6.32 6.03
C LEU A 59 1.95 5.12 5.67
N GLY A 60 3.19 5.10 6.17
CA GLY A 60 4.21 4.16 5.73
C GLY A 60 4.79 4.58 4.37
N SER A 61 5.10 5.87 4.21
CA SER A 61 5.49 6.47 2.94
C SER A 61 6.89 6.08 2.44
N GLY A 62 7.69 5.39 3.27
CA GLY A 62 9.04 4.94 2.94
C GLY A 62 9.93 6.06 2.43
N SER A 63 10.43 5.93 1.19
CA SER A 63 11.25 6.94 0.52
C SER A 63 10.51 8.22 0.12
N GLY A 64 9.17 8.26 0.27
CA GLY A 64 8.32 9.36 -0.19
C GLY A 64 7.97 9.31 -1.68
N LEU A 65 8.32 8.25 -2.38
CA LEU A 65 8.04 8.10 -3.81
C LEU A 65 6.53 8.06 -4.08
N THR A 66 5.76 7.29 -3.30
CA THR A 66 4.29 7.23 -3.39
C THR A 66 3.65 8.57 -3.10
N SER A 67 4.14 9.28 -2.07
CA SER A 67 3.67 10.63 -1.72
C SER A 67 3.85 11.63 -2.85
N ALA A 68 5.03 11.60 -3.50
CA ALA A 68 5.31 12.44 -4.65
C ALA A 68 4.42 12.08 -5.86
N PHE A 69 4.18 10.79 -6.09
CA PHE A 69 3.28 10.30 -7.13
C PHE A 69 1.84 10.79 -6.92
N LEU A 70 1.33 10.70 -5.68
CA LEU A 70 0.01 11.21 -5.31
C LEU A 70 -0.12 12.72 -5.59
N ALA A 71 0.83 13.52 -5.10
CA ALA A 71 0.80 14.97 -5.28
C ALA A 71 0.84 15.35 -6.77
N ALA A 72 1.66 14.67 -7.58
CA ALA A 72 1.83 14.97 -9.00
C ALA A 72 0.59 14.63 -9.84
N HIS A 73 -0.15 13.55 -9.49
CA HIS A 73 -1.18 13.02 -10.39
C HIS A 73 -2.62 13.21 -9.91
N TRP A 74 -2.86 13.46 -8.62
CA TRP A 74 -4.22 13.67 -8.07
C TRP A 74 -4.46 15.10 -7.59
N GLN A 75 -3.48 16.00 -7.77
CA GLN A 75 -3.61 17.42 -7.36
C GLN A 75 -3.93 17.55 -5.86
N VAL A 76 -3.29 16.77 -5.04
CA VAL A 76 -3.47 16.72 -3.57
C VAL A 76 -2.22 17.23 -2.86
N ARG A 77 -2.37 17.64 -1.60
CA ARG A 77 -1.25 17.85 -0.69
C ARG A 77 -1.07 16.63 0.18
N VAL A 78 0.17 16.20 0.35
CA VAL A 78 0.47 14.95 1.04
C VAL A 78 1.34 15.20 2.28
N VAL A 79 0.93 14.66 3.41
CA VAL A 79 1.78 14.48 4.59
C VAL A 79 2.31 13.05 4.51
N ALA A 80 3.61 12.92 4.26
CA ALA A 80 4.30 11.64 4.10
C ALA A 80 4.84 11.19 5.48
N ALA A 81 4.15 10.26 6.13
CA ALA A 81 4.50 9.81 7.48
C ALA A 81 5.16 8.42 7.43
N ASP A 82 6.37 8.33 7.98
CA ASP A 82 7.11 7.08 8.07
C ASP A 82 7.94 7.01 9.36
N LEU A 83 8.11 5.78 9.90
CA LEU A 83 8.90 5.55 11.10
C LEU A 83 10.39 5.32 10.79
N TRP A 84 10.69 4.71 9.65
CA TRP A 84 12.06 4.32 9.27
C TRP A 84 12.66 5.25 8.23
N GLY A 85 11.82 5.87 7.41
CA GLY A 85 12.24 6.84 6.41
C GLY A 85 12.79 8.12 7.01
N ASN A 86 13.82 8.70 6.36
CA ASN A 86 14.32 10.01 6.74
C ASN A 86 13.52 11.11 6.02
N PRO A 87 12.84 12.02 6.75
CA PRO A 87 12.06 13.09 6.11
C PRO A 87 12.86 13.97 5.15
N THR A 88 14.16 14.17 5.41
CA THR A 88 15.03 14.95 4.52
C THR A 88 15.21 14.26 3.18
N ASP A 89 15.41 12.93 3.18
CA ASP A 89 15.59 12.15 1.96
C ASP A 89 14.29 12.10 1.15
N ALA A 90 13.15 11.91 1.80
CA ALA A 90 11.83 11.97 1.16
C ALA A 90 11.56 13.34 0.51
N LEU A 91 11.99 14.44 1.15
CA LEU A 91 11.88 15.78 0.55
C LEU A 91 12.82 15.94 -0.67
N VAL A 92 14.00 15.30 -0.65
CA VAL A 92 14.89 15.25 -1.82
C VAL A 92 14.22 14.51 -2.97
N VAL A 93 13.58 13.37 -2.72
CA VAL A 93 12.80 12.63 -3.74
C VAL A 93 11.70 13.52 -4.34
N ALA A 94 10.90 14.19 -3.52
CA ALA A 94 9.87 15.10 -4.00
C ALA A 94 10.45 16.21 -4.90
N ARG A 95 11.57 16.81 -4.52
CA ARG A 95 12.26 17.84 -5.31
C ARG A 95 12.82 17.31 -6.65
N ARG A 96 13.35 16.08 -6.67
CA ARG A 96 13.79 15.42 -7.93
C ARG A 96 12.63 15.27 -8.94
N LEU A 97 11.40 15.19 -8.44
CA LEU A 97 10.17 15.10 -9.22
C LEU A 97 9.49 16.47 -9.45
N GLY A 98 10.17 17.58 -9.14
CA GLY A 98 9.68 18.93 -9.39
C GLY A 98 8.66 19.43 -8.36
N LEU A 99 8.52 18.76 -7.22
CA LEU A 99 7.61 19.10 -6.14
C LEU A 99 8.33 19.86 -5.02
N SER A 100 7.55 20.51 -4.15
CA SER A 100 8.01 21.28 -3.02
C SER A 100 7.48 20.73 -1.69
N ALA A 101 7.93 21.31 -0.57
CA ALA A 101 7.38 21.00 0.75
C ALA A 101 5.92 21.48 0.94
N GLN A 102 5.36 22.24 -0.01
CA GLN A 102 3.94 22.59 -0.02
C GLN A 102 3.08 21.48 -0.62
N ASP A 103 3.69 20.66 -1.50
CA ASP A 103 3.04 19.53 -2.15
C ASP A 103 3.19 18.25 -1.33
N VAL A 104 4.40 18.01 -0.81
CA VAL A 104 4.73 16.85 0.03
C VAL A 104 5.47 17.31 1.28
N LEU A 105 4.88 17.06 2.45
CA LEU A 105 5.46 17.35 3.76
C LEU A 105 5.87 16.04 4.45
N PRO A 106 7.14 15.63 4.42
CA PRO A 106 7.60 14.43 5.11
C PRO A 106 7.65 14.66 6.62
N VAL A 107 7.22 13.64 7.37
CA VAL A 107 7.17 13.63 8.84
C VAL A 107 7.69 12.29 9.36
N HIS A 108 8.60 12.33 10.34
CA HIS A 108 8.99 11.13 11.07
C HIS A 108 7.91 10.84 12.12
N ALA A 109 7.15 9.75 11.96
CA ALA A 109 6.05 9.40 12.85
C ALA A 109 5.83 7.89 12.93
N ASP A 110 5.47 7.42 14.13
CA ASP A 110 4.98 6.07 14.36
C ASP A 110 3.48 6.01 14.03
N ALA A 111 3.07 5.06 13.19
CA ALA A 111 1.67 4.81 12.85
C ALA A 111 0.79 4.56 14.09
N CYS A 112 1.36 3.99 15.14
CA CYS A 112 0.65 3.74 16.40
C CYS A 112 0.54 4.98 17.31
N SER A 113 1.20 6.11 16.97
CA SER A 113 1.21 7.34 17.76
C SER A 113 1.34 8.57 16.86
N LEU A 114 0.35 8.80 16.01
CA LEU A 114 0.37 9.87 15.02
C LEU A 114 0.25 11.25 15.69
N PRO A 115 1.16 12.21 15.39
CA PRO A 115 1.20 13.52 16.04
C PRO A 115 0.29 14.55 15.34
N PHE A 116 -0.91 14.14 14.91
CA PHE A 116 -1.82 15.00 14.16
C PHE A 116 -3.09 15.30 14.95
N ALA A 117 -3.73 16.41 14.63
CA ALA A 117 -5.04 16.75 15.16
C ALA A 117 -6.12 15.74 14.70
N GLU A 118 -7.21 15.66 15.46
CA GLU A 118 -8.39 14.93 15.03
C GLU A 118 -8.95 15.53 13.73
N GLU A 119 -9.47 14.67 12.87
CA GLU A 119 -10.11 15.04 11.59
C GLU A 119 -9.23 15.91 10.67
N ALA A 120 -7.89 15.78 10.80
CA ALA A 120 -6.96 16.59 10.02
C ALA A 120 -6.96 16.24 8.52
N PHE A 121 -7.24 14.99 8.16
CA PHE A 121 -7.06 14.50 6.81
C PHE A 121 -8.38 14.21 6.08
N ASP A 122 -8.44 14.62 4.82
CA ASP A 122 -9.53 14.30 3.90
C ASP A 122 -9.49 12.83 3.47
N ALA A 123 -8.28 12.28 3.35
CA ALA A 123 -8.06 10.88 3.03
C ALA A 123 -6.72 10.38 3.62
N VAL A 124 -6.62 9.05 3.66
CA VAL A 124 -5.38 8.32 3.99
C VAL A 124 -5.07 7.37 2.84
N THR A 125 -3.80 7.28 2.48
CA THR A 125 -3.24 6.18 1.68
C THR A 125 -2.26 5.39 2.53
N CYS A 126 -2.25 4.06 2.37
CA CYS A 126 -1.24 3.20 2.97
C CYS A 126 -0.95 2.07 1.98
N ILE A 127 0.17 2.21 1.28
CA ILE A 127 0.55 1.32 0.19
C ILE A 127 1.71 0.44 0.67
N ASP A 128 1.49 -0.87 0.68
CA ASP A 128 2.45 -1.90 1.09
C ASP A 128 3.04 -1.73 2.51
N ALA A 129 2.25 -1.18 3.43
CA ALA A 129 2.71 -0.95 4.81
C ALA A 129 1.69 -1.38 5.88
N TYR A 130 0.39 -1.41 5.57
CA TYR A 130 -0.68 -1.64 6.56
C TYR A 130 -0.57 -3.00 7.26
N ASN A 131 -0.06 -4.02 6.61
CA ASN A 131 0.16 -5.36 7.14
C ASN A 131 1.10 -5.40 8.37
N TYR A 132 1.95 -4.41 8.58
CA TYR A 132 2.88 -4.38 9.72
C TYR A 132 2.20 -3.95 11.02
N PHE A 133 1.22 -3.05 10.98
CA PHE A 133 0.58 -2.47 12.17
C PHE A 133 -0.94 -2.62 12.20
N GLY A 134 -1.60 -2.75 11.05
CA GLY A 134 -3.05 -2.82 10.94
C GLY A 134 -3.66 -4.17 11.32
N ARG A 135 -2.87 -5.16 11.72
CA ARG A 135 -3.34 -6.47 12.21
C ARG A 135 -3.85 -6.43 13.65
N ASP A 136 -3.53 -5.37 14.39
CA ASP A 136 -4.17 -5.07 15.67
C ASP A 136 -5.60 -4.60 15.40
N GLU A 137 -6.60 -5.35 15.90
CA GLU A 137 -8.03 -5.05 15.71
C GLU A 137 -8.40 -3.63 16.19
N ALA A 138 -7.69 -3.11 17.19
CA ALA A 138 -7.91 -1.77 17.71
C ALA A 138 -7.24 -0.65 16.89
N PHE A 139 -6.31 -0.99 15.99
CA PHE A 139 -5.49 0.01 15.29
C PHE A 139 -6.36 0.98 14.47
N LEU A 140 -7.25 0.45 13.62
CA LEU A 140 -8.07 1.30 12.76
C LEU A 140 -8.88 2.30 13.58
N ALA A 141 -9.69 1.81 14.52
CA ALA A 141 -10.59 2.64 15.31
C ALA A 141 -9.87 3.62 16.26
N GLN A 142 -8.80 3.15 16.92
CA GLN A 142 -8.18 3.91 18.00
C GLN A 142 -6.97 4.76 17.56
N ARG A 143 -6.32 4.41 16.45
CA ARG A 143 -5.08 5.06 16.02
C ARG A 143 -5.21 5.82 14.70
N LEU A 144 -5.98 5.32 13.74
CA LEU A 144 -6.06 5.92 12.42
C LEU A 144 -7.31 6.77 12.22
N LEU A 145 -8.50 6.22 12.48
CA LEU A 145 -9.78 6.91 12.26
C LEU A 145 -9.89 8.27 12.94
N PRO A 146 -9.38 8.50 14.17
CA PRO A 146 -9.47 9.82 14.79
C PRO A 146 -8.91 10.96 13.92
N HIS A 147 -7.90 10.67 13.10
CA HIS A 147 -7.24 11.67 12.24
C HIS A 147 -7.91 11.87 10.87
N VAL A 148 -8.83 10.99 10.47
CA VAL A 148 -9.56 11.07 9.20
C VAL A 148 -10.87 11.80 9.45
N ARG A 149 -11.21 12.82 8.66
CA ARG A 149 -12.51 13.50 8.81
C ARG A 149 -13.69 12.56 8.55
N ARG A 150 -14.86 12.87 9.08
CA ARG A 150 -16.10 12.13 8.76
C ARG A 150 -16.38 12.20 7.27
N GLY A 151 -16.74 11.05 6.69
CA GLY A 151 -16.90 10.88 5.24
C GLY A 151 -15.58 10.77 4.47
N GLY A 152 -14.42 10.93 5.14
CA GLY A 152 -13.10 10.76 4.54
C GLY A 152 -12.82 9.31 4.12
N LEU A 153 -11.90 9.15 3.19
CA LEU A 153 -11.58 7.86 2.57
C LEU A 153 -10.22 7.34 3.02
N ILE A 154 -10.12 6.01 3.14
CA ILE A 154 -8.88 5.31 3.43
C ILE A 154 -8.65 4.31 2.30
N TYR A 155 -7.51 4.43 1.63
CA TYR A 155 -7.08 3.59 0.53
C TYR A 155 -5.89 2.75 0.96
N LEU A 156 -6.06 1.45 0.95
CA LEU A 156 -5.03 0.50 1.35
C LEU A 156 -4.70 -0.42 0.16
N ALA A 157 -3.42 -0.63 -0.08
CA ALA A 157 -2.92 -1.75 -0.87
C ALA A 157 -2.05 -2.61 0.06
N ILE A 158 -2.54 -3.78 0.41
CA ILE A 158 -1.97 -4.60 1.47
C ILE A 158 -1.38 -5.86 0.88
N SER A 159 -0.06 -6.01 0.93
CA SER A 159 0.60 -7.25 0.53
C SER A 159 0.16 -8.42 1.40
N GLY A 160 -0.08 -9.56 0.78
CA GLY A 160 -0.62 -10.74 1.43
C GLY A 160 -0.35 -12.04 0.70
N LEU A 161 -0.87 -13.11 1.25
CA LEU A 161 -0.90 -14.44 0.65
C LEU A 161 -2.31 -14.78 0.15
N THR A 162 -2.40 -15.74 -0.74
CA THR A 162 -3.69 -16.27 -1.23
C THR A 162 -4.43 -17.13 -0.19
N CYS A 163 -3.71 -17.62 0.84
CA CYS A 163 -4.25 -18.39 1.97
C CYS A 163 -3.47 -18.06 3.26
N ASP A 164 -3.96 -18.49 4.41
CA ASP A 164 -3.24 -18.33 5.68
C ASP A 164 -2.00 -19.23 5.73
N VAL A 165 -0.92 -18.76 6.38
CA VAL A 165 0.30 -19.56 6.61
C VAL A 165 -0.03 -20.87 7.34
N ALA A 166 -1.00 -20.84 8.24
CA ALA A 166 -1.47 -22.03 8.97
C ALA A 166 -2.05 -23.12 8.05
N ASP A 167 -2.61 -22.74 6.89
CA ASP A 167 -3.20 -23.67 5.92
C ASP A 167 -2.13 -24.55 5.25
N PHE A 168 -0.86 -24.17 5.31
CA PHE A 168 0.27 -25.00 4.84
C PHE A 168 0.61 -26.15 5.78
N GLY A 169 -0.05 -26.29 6.93
CA GLY A 169 0.16 -27.41 7.84
C GLY A 169 1.56 -27.47 8.45
N GLY A 170 2.24 -26.35 8.56
CA GLY A 170 3.58 -26.22 9.16
C GLY A 170 4.74 -26.40 8.18
N VAL A 171 4.48 -26.67 6.90
CA VAL A 171 5.51 -26.79 5.86
C VAL A 171 5.16 -25.87 4.70
N LEU A 172 5.95 -24.81 4.52
CA LEU A 172 5.76 -23.90 3.40
C LEU A 172 6.00 -24.61 2.05
N PRO A 173 5.26 -24.23 0.99
CA PRO A 173 5.59 -24.60 -0.38
C PRO A 173 7.05 -24.29 -0.70
N PRO A 174 7.72 -25.10 -1.53
CA PRO A 174 9.12 -24.90 -1.90
C PRO A 174 9.40 -23.51 -2.47
N GLU A 175 8.44 -22.96 -3.24
CA GLU A 175 8.50 -21.64 -3.86
C GLU A 175 8.59 -20.51 -2.82
N LEU A 176 8.00 -20.69 -1.65
CA LEU A 176 8.06 -19.74 -0.55
C LEU A 176 9.26 -20.00 0.36
N SER A 177 9.50 -21.27 0.71
CA SER A 177 10.51 -21.64 1.70
C SER A 177 11.96 -21.42 1.24
N CYS A 178 12.20 -21.20 -0.05
CA CYS A 178 13.53 -20.86 -0.56
C CYS A 178 13.99 -19.43 -0.20
N SER A 179 13.07 -18.55 0.20
CA SER A 179 13.37 -17.17 0.58
C SER A 179 12.84 -16.76 1.95
N TRP A 180 11.75 -17.40 2.41
CA TRP A 180 11.06 -16.96 3.64
C TRP A 180 10.81 -18.09 4.62
N THR A 181 10.73 -17.73 5.90
CA THR A 181 10.24 -18.60 6.96
C THR A 181 8.74 -18.37 7.22
N PRO A 182 8.03 -19.30 7.90
CA PRO A 182 6.64 -19.07 8.29
C PRO A 182 6.44 -17.76 9.06
N GLU A 183 7.34 -17.44 10.00
CA GLU A 183 7.27 -16.24 10.83
C GLU A 183 7.38 -14.95 10.00
N GLN A 184 8.19 -14.96 8.95
CA GLN A 184 8.32 -13.83 8.02
C GLN A 184 7.05 -13.63 7.18
N LEU A 185 6.29 -14.67 6.94
CA LEU A 185 5.05 -14.62 6.17
C LEU A 185 3.80 -14.36 7.02
N GLU A 186 3.89 -14.39 8.34
CA GLU A 186 2.75 -14.12 9.25
C GLU A 186 2.14 -12.71 9.09
N TYR A 187 2.90 -11.77 8.52
CA TYR A 187 2.41 -10.41 8.23
C TYR A 187 1.50 -10.37 7.00
N LEU A 188 1.58 -11.37 6.13
CA LEU A 188 0.93 -11.41 4.84
C LEU A 188 -0.43 -12.13 4.92
N TRP A 189 -1.40 -11.47 5.52
CA TRP A 189 -2.73 -12.05 5.65
C TRP A 189 -3.46 -12.15 4.30
N PRO A 190 -4.23 -13.21 4.07
CA PRO A 190 -5.09 -13.31 2.90
C PRO A 190 -6.26 -12.33 2.99
N ARG A 191 -6.79 -11.93 1.83
CA ARG A 191 -7.92 -11.00 1.70
C ARG A 191 -9.06 -11.32 2.66
N GLY A 192 -9.45 -12.58 2.79
CA GLY A 192 -10.57 -12.98 3.65
C GLY A 192 -10.39 -12.66 5.14
N ARG A 193 -9.14 -12.49 5.63
CA ARG A 193 -8.90 -11.99 7.00
C ARG A 193 -9.17 -10.50 7.10
N TRP A 194 -8.71 -9.72 6.13
CA TRP A 194 -8.97 -8.29 6.05
C TRP A 194 -10.47 -8.00 5.88
N GLU A 195 -11.18 -8.77 5.05
CA GLU A 195 -12.63 -8.67 4.90
C GLU A 195 -13.36 -8.81 6.25
N ARG A 196 -12.99 -9.82 7.03
CA ARG A 196 -13.59 -10.04 8.37
C ARG A 196 -13.25 -8.91 9.34
N LEU A 197 -12.00 -8.46 9.35
CA LEU A 197 -11.55 -7.38 10.23
C LEU A 197 -12.33 -6.09 9.95
N PHE A 198 -12.38 -5.64 8.70
CA PHE A 198 -13.04 -4.39 8.35
C PHE A 198 -14.58 -4.48 8.40
N ALA A 199 -15.16 -5.66 8.17
CA ALA A 199 -16.60 -5.85 8.34
C ALA A 199 -17.06 -5.79 9.80
N ALA A 200 -16.18 -6.06 10.75
CA ALA A 200 -16.46 -5.96 12.18
C ALA A 200 -16.35 -4.52 12.71
N GLU A 201 -15.73 -3.61 11.95
CA GLU A 201 -15.52 -2.22 12.37
C GLU A 201 -16.78 -1.37 12.10
N GLY A 202 -17.37 -0.84 13.18
CA GLY A 202 -18.64 -0.11 13.10
C GLY A 202 -18.53 1.34 12.63
N ASP A 203 -17.33 1.92 12.68
CA ASP A 203 -17.10 3.33 12.35
C ASP A 203 -16.67 3.55 10.89
N VAL A 204 -16.65 2.48 10.08
CA VAL A 204 -16.36 2.56 8.65
C VAL A 204 -17.39 1.81 7.81
N ARG A 205 -17.50 2.23 6.55
CA ARG A 205 -18.15 1.47 5.50
C ARG A 205 -17.10 0.96 4.52
N VAL A 206 -17.10 -0.33 4.24
CA VAL A 206 -16.27 -0.92 3.20
C VAL A 206 -16.88 -0.55 1.84
N GLU A 207 -16.18 0.30 1.10
CA GLU A 207 -16.58 0.72 -0.26
C GLU A 207 -16.09 -0.30 -1.30
N ARG A 208 -14.90 -0.85 -1.09
CA ARG A 208 -14.24 -1.78 -2.01
C ARG A 208 -13.30 -2.72 -1.27
N ILE A 209 -13.23 -3.98 -1.72
CA ILE A 209 -12.18 -4.92 -1.34
C ILE A 209 -12.02 -5.96 -2.45
N ARG A 210 -10.81 -6.12 -2.96
CA ARG A 210 -10.45 -7.07 -4.04
C ARG A 210 -8.94 -7.26 -4.10
N ASP A 211 -8.47 -8.22 -4.89
CA ASP A 211 -7.05 -8.36 -5.19
C ASP A 211 -6.68 -7.49 -6.40
N LEU A 212 -5.51 -6.83 -6.33
CA LEU A 212 -4.97 -6.00 -7.40
C LEU A 212 -4.45 -6.87 -8.54
N SER A 213 -4.76 -6.47 -9.78
CA SER A 213 -4.30 -7.19 -10.97
C SER A 213 -2.83 -6.94 -11.30
N CYS A 214 -2.27 -5.81 -10.84
CA CYS A 214 -0.86 -5.45 -11.05
C CYS A 214 0.12 -6.12 -10.08
N ASN A 215 -0.37 -6.95 -9.14
CA ASN A 215 0.47 -7.61 -8.12
C ASN A 215 1.74 -8.23 -8.70
N ASP A 216 1.61 -9.09 -9.70
CA ASP A 216 2.74 -9.81 -10.31
C ASP A 216 3.75 -8.87 -10.96
N GLU A 217 3.27 -7.82 -11.62
CA GLU A 217 4.13 -6.82 -12.26
C GLU A 217 4.87 -6.01 -11.22
N ALA A 218 4.19 -5.61 -10.13
CA ALA A 218 4.79 -4.88 -9.04
C ALA A 218 5.90 -5.68 -8.33
N TRP A 219 5.70 -6.98 -8.11
CA TRP A 219 6.71 -7.88 -7.55
C TRP A 219 7.91 -8.09 -8.47
N ARG A 220 7.68 -8.22 -9.80
CA ARG A 220 8.79 -8.33 -10.77
C ARG A 220 9.64 -7.07 -10.81
N ASP A 221 9.04 -5.89 -10.69
CA ASP A 221 9.79 -4.63 -10.59
C ASP A 221 10.67 -4.60 -9.34
N TRP A 222 10.15 -5.09 -8.20
CA TRP A 222 10.89 -5.18 -6.93
C TRP A 222 12.13 -6.07 -7.04
N VAL A 223 11.96 -7.30 -7.50
CA VAL A 223 13.10 -8.23 -7.57
C VAL A 223 14.10 -7.89 -8.67
N ALA A 224 13.78 -6.95 -9.54
CA ALA A 224 14.72 -6.38 -10.52
C ALA A 224 15.63 -5.29 -9.91
N CYS A 225 15.43 -4.91 -8.62
CA CYS A 225 16.27 -3.91 -7.94
C CYS A 225 17.57 -4.51 -7.42
N ASP A 226 18.61 -3.66 -7.28
CA ASP A 226 19.87 -4.01 -6.62
C ASP A 226 19.79 -3.87 -5.08
N ASN A 227 18.57 -3.80 -4.52
CA ASN A 227 18.35 -3.74 -3.08
C ASN A 227 18.66 -5.11 -2.45
N PRO A 228 19.40 -5.17 -1.32
CA PRO A 228 19.71 -6.44 -0.64
C PRO A 228 18.49 -7.26 -0.24
N TYR A 229 17.40 -6.59 0.14
CA TYR A 229 16.13 -7.27 0.47
C TYR A 229 15.48 -7.87 -0.78
N ALA A 230 15.47 -7.14 -1.90
CA ALA A 230 15.00 -7.66 -3.19
C ALA A 230 15.79 -8.89 -3.64
N ALA A 231 17.10 -8.89 -3.40
CA ALA A 231 17.95 -10.05 -3.68
C ALA A 231 17.53 -11.30 -2.87
N GLY A 232 17.10 -11.11 -1.62
CA GLY A 232 16.55 -12.17 -0.77
C GLY A 232 15.24 -12.77 -1.31
N ASP A 233 14.38 -11.93 -1.87
CA ASP A 233 13.06 -12.35 -2.38
C ASP A 233 13.12 -12.96 -3.79
N ARG A 234 14.21 -12.69 -4.53
CA ARG A 234 14.34 -13.07 -5.94
C ARG A 234 14.19 -14.56 -6.18
N ALA A 235 14.80 -15.39 -5.32
CA ALA A 235 14.74 -16.84 -5.46
C ALA A 235 13.30 -17.37 -5.36
N ALA A 236 12.47 -16.82 -4.47
CA ALA A 236 11.07 -17.20 -4.36
C ALA A 236 10.26 -16.81 -5.60
N ILE A 237 10.44 -15.59 -6.11
CA ILE A 237 9.74 -15.14 -7.32
C ILE A 237 10.13 -15.98 -8.54
N GLU A 238 11.42 -16.30 -8.69
CA GLU A 238 11.92 -17.19 -9.76
C GLU A 238 11.40 -18.63 -9.63
N ALA A 239 11.20 -19.11 -8.39
CA ALA A 239 10.61 -20.41 -8.11
C ALA A 239 9.09 -20.47 -8.33
N GLY A 240 8.41 -19.32 -8.54
CA GLY A 240 6.97 -19.28 -8.79
C GLY A 240 6.12 -18.81 -7.62
N ALA A 241 6.69 -18.14 -6.61
CA ALA A 241 5.99 -17.65 -5.42
C ALA A 241 4.83 -16.68 -5.75
N LEU A 242 4.80 -16.07 -6.95
CA LEU A 242 3.68 -15.23 -7.39
C LEU A 242 2.33 -15.96 -7.37
N ALA A 243 2.31 -17.29 -7.46
CA ALA A 243 1.08 -18.07 -7.31
C ALA A 243 0.49 -18.01 -5.89
N TRP A 244 1.29 -17.63 -4.91
CA TRP A 244 0.93 -17.53 -3.50
C TRP A 244 0.80 -16.11 -2.99
N LEU A 245 1.42 -15.14 -3.69
CA LEU A 245 1.43 -13.74 -3.31
C LEU A 245 0.26 -12.99 -3.93
N THR A 246 -0.33 -12.08 -3.17
CA THR A 246 -1.37 -11.16 -3.64
C THR A 246 -1.19 -9.80 -3.01
N THR A 247 -1.84 -8.78 -3.56
CA THR A 247 -2.01 -7.48 -2.91
C THR A 247 -3.49 -7.16 -2.89
N THR A 248 -4.03 -6.99 -1.68
CA THR A 248 -5.44 -6.67 -1.48
C THR A 248 -5.65 -5.16 -1.46
N GLU A 249 -6.47 -4.66 -2.39
CA GLU A 249 -7.06 -3.32 -2.31
C GLU A 249 -8.16 -3.30 -1.26
N VAL A 250 -8.16 -2.28 -0.42
CA VAL A 250 -9.27 -1.96 0.49
C VAL A 250 -9.56 -0.46 0.41
N VAL A 251 -10.82 -0.10 0.21
CA VAL A 251 -11.29 1.28 0.30
C VAL A 251 -12.36 1.36 1.38
N LEU A 252 -12.09 2.18 2.40
CA LEU A 252 -13.00 2.40 3.52
C LEU A 252 -13.45 3.86 3.54
N ARG A 253 -14.68 4.09 3.98
CA ARG A 253 -15.19 5.44 4.27
C ARG A 253 -15.48 5.54 5.76
N ARG A 254 -14.91 6.55 6.44
CA ARG A 254 -15.26 6.88 7.82
C ARG A 254 -16.72 7.37 7.90
N LEU A 255 -17.50 6.83 8.85
CA LEU A 255 -18.91 7.18 9.10
C LEU A 255 -19.08 8.40 10.02
#